data_3379019a9ce198845247fddd7629a09a
#
_entry.id   3379019a9ce198845247fddd7629a09a
#
_cell.length_a   1.000
_cell.length_b   1.000
_cell.length_c   1.000
_cell.angle_alpha   90.00
_cell.angle_beta   90.00
_cell.angle_gamma   90.00
#
_symmetry.space_group_name_H-M   'P 1'
#
loop_
_entity.id
_entity.type
_entity.pdbx_description
1 polymer ?
#
loop_
_entity_poly.entity_id
_entity_poly.type
_entity_poly.pdbx_seq_one_letter_code
_entity_poly.pdbx_strand_id
1 'polypeptide(L)'
;MTSETATATGAHTARASDGMPGLTLFTEGDALYDAMLADLALAERTIRVETYIFEDDEIGAQFIDALVTAARSGVATVLRLDAAGSWGGLRRASAAALADAGVAVGWSRAWNWRKPGRFHLRNHRKLLIVNDRVAYLGGFNIDRHSSRRIVGEARWRDTHVRITGTLVRDAIAVFDRYLTSGRWVQLRSTQGVYLLPNRTARCRHRLLCAFNEKFSSARERIWLTTPYFVPDWHSQNRLCAAARRGVDVRLLVPGKNDVAIAQWASRAAYSRMLASGVRIFEYQPRVLHAKTALVDHSWATVGTANFDYRSFSLNDELNLLAEDCAFNAELAVQFELDVASSHEVTQESWQRRHWHAPFAEAIGWWARHWL
;
A
#
# COMPACT_ATOMS: atom_id res chain seq x y z
N MET A 1 -22.01 -20.93 -30.77
CA MET A 1 -22.42 -20.10 -29.61
C MET A 1 -21.13 -19.79 -28.88
N THR A 2 -20.53 -18.66 -29.20
CA THR A 2 -19.25 -18.17 -28.66
C THR A 2 -19.58 -17.28 -27.47
N SER A 3 -19.14 -17.70 -26.28
CA SER A 3 -19.26 -16.87 -25.05
C SER A 3 -18.17 -15.79 -25.07
N GLU A 4 -18.57 -14.56 -25.31
CA GLU A 4 -17.74 -13.39 -25.07
C GLU A 4 -17.53 -13.22 -23.55
N THR A 5 -16.33 -13.50 -23.09
CA THR A 5 -15.86 -13.11 -21.77
C THR A 5 -15.59 -11.60 -21.78
N ALA A 6 -16.46 -10.85 -21.12
CA ALA A 6 -16.26 -9.42 -20.88
C ALA A 6 -14.98 -9.20 -20.08
N THR A 7 -13.96 -8.63 -20.74
CA THR A 7 -12.76 -8.09 -20.09
C THR A 7 -13.16 -6.81 -19.36
N ALA A 8 -13.26 -6.88 -18.03
CA ALA A 8 -13.44 -5.72 -17.20
C ALA A 8 -12.21 -4.80 -17.31
N THR A 9 -12.37 -3.67 -17.99
CA THR A 9 -11.38 -2.58 -18.07
C THR A 9 -11.21 -1.97 -16.68
N GLY A 10 -10.00 -2.13 -16.11
CA GLY A 10 -9.69 -1.81 -14.71
C GLY A 10 -9.48 -0.33 -14.38
N ALA A 11 -10.23 0.59 -14.98
CA ALA A 11 -10.24 2.00 -14.59
C ALA A 11 -11.68 2.50 -14.49
N HIS A 12 -12.17 2.68 -13.27
CA HIS A 12 -13.44 3.35 -13.01
C HIS A 12 -13.16 4.81 -12.64
N THR A 13 -13.68 5.75 -13.41
CA THR A 13 -13.60 7.19 -13.15
C THR A 13 -14.90 7.68 -12.51
N ALA A 14 -14.88 7.93 -11.20
CA ALA A 14 -15.93 8.71 -10.55
C ALA A 14 -15.74 10.19 -10.94
N ARG A 15 -16.74 10.82 -11.58
CA ARG A 15 -16.73 12.25 -11.92
C ARG A 15 -16.71 13.08 -10.64
N ALA A 16 -15.72 13.96 -10.52
CA ALA A 16 -15.63 14.95 -9.46
C ALA A 16 -16.82 15.94 -9.55
N SER A 17 -17.61 16.05 -8.48
CA SER A 17 -18.45 17.22 -8.22
C SER A 17 -17.57 18.35 -7.70
N ASP A 18 -17.92 19.62 -7.99
CA ASP A 18 -17.16 20.80 -7.59
C ASP A 18 -16.81 20.76 -6.09
N GLY A 19 -15.48 20.68 -5.80
CA GLY A 19 -14.93 20.72 -4.45
C GLY A 19 -14.54 19.36 -3.83
N MET A 20 -14.95 18.21 -4.39
CA MET A 20 -14.50 16.87 -3.93
C MET A 20 -13.12 16.55 -4.52
N PRO A 21 -12.20 15.90 -3.75
CA PRO A 21 -11.01 15.33 -4.36
C PRO A 21 -11.44 14.25 -5.36
N GLY A 22 -10.94 14.35 -6.61
CA GLY A 22 -11.11 13.27 -7.58
C GLY A 22 -10.22 12.10 -7.15
N LEU A 23 -10.84 10.94 -6.88
CA LEU A 23 -10.16 9.69 -6.57
C LEU A 23 -10.39 8.71 -7.71
N THR A 24 -9.33 8.06 -8.18
CA THR A 24 -9.40 6.97 -9.15
C THR A 24 -8.66 5.77 -8.59
N LEU A 25 -9.34 4.63 -8.47
CA LEU A 25 -8.79 3.39 -7.96
C LEU A 25 -8.07 2.61 -9.07
N PHE A 26 -6.88 2.09 -8.78
CA PHE A 26 -6.15 1.16 -9.63
C PHE A 26 -5.88 -0.13 -8.87
N THR A 27 -6.15 -1.24 -9.53
CA THR A 27 -5.95 -2.60 -8.99
C THR A 27 -5.05 -3.46 -9.89
N GLU A 28 -4.69 -2.94 -11.07
CA GLU A 28 -3.80 -3.55 -12.05
C GLU A 28 -2.63 -2.62 -12.38
N GLY A 29 -1.40 -3.18 -12.37
CA GLY A 29 -0.17 -2.39 -12.52
C GLY A 29 -0.05 -1.69 -13.86
N ASP A 30 -0.39 -2.38 -14.98
CA ASP A 30 -0.26 -1.77 -16.31
C ASP A 30 -1.14 -0.52 -16.48
N ALA A 31 -2.39 -0.57 -16.00
CA ALA A 31 -3.29 0.59 -16.05
C ALA A 31 -2.78 1.75 -15.18
N LEU A 32 -2.19 1.44 -14.03
CA LEU A 32 -1.57 2.44 -13.16
C LEU A 32 -0.33 3.06 -13.80
N TYR A 33 0.58 2.22 -14.33
CA TYR A 33 1.82 2.72 -14.94
C TYR A 33 1.54 3.55 -16.19
N ASP A 34 0.60 3.13 -17.03
CA ASP A 34 0.16 3.91 -18.19
C ASP A 34 -0.37 5.30 -17.77
N ALA A 35 -1.21 5.37 -16.73
CA ALA A 35 -1.72 6.63 -16.21
C ALA A 35 -0.62 7.51 -15.60
N MET A 36 0.31 6.93 -14.84
CA MET A 36 1.46 7.64 -14.28
C MET A 36 2.36 8.20 -15.38
N LEU A 37 2.71 7.39 -16.38
CA LEU A 37 3.56 7.80 -17.51
C LEU A 37 2.88 8.87 -18.37
N ALA A 38 1.56 8.77 -18.57
CA ALA A 38 0.79 9.82 -19.27
C ALA A 38 0.83 11.16 -18.51
N ASP A 39 0.62 11.14 -17.17
CA ASP A 39 0.72 12.37 -16.38
C ASP A 39 2.17 12.91 -16.33
N LEU A 40 3.20 12.04 -16.31
CA LEU A 40 4.61 12.43 -16.41
C LEU A 40 4.93 13.11 -17.75
N ALA A 41 4.39 12.61 -18.86
CA ALA A 41 4.58 13.20 -20.20
C ALA A 41 3.96 14.60 -20.32
N LEU A 42 2.97 14.93 -19.47
CA LEU A 42 2.32 16.24 -19.38
C LEU A 42 2.96 17.16 -18.32
N ALA A 43 4.11 16.77 -17.78
CA ALA A 43 4.78 17.57 -16.76
C ALA A 43 5.40 18.85 -17.36
N GLU A 44 5.08 19.99 -16.76
CA GLU A 44 5.56 21.32 -17.17
C GLU A 44 6.40 22.01 -16.09
N ARG A 45 6.19 21.69 -14.82
CA ARG A 45 6.77 22.42 -13.69
C ARG A 45 7.54 21.56 -12.73
N THR A 46 6.88 20.53 -12.16
CA THR A 46 7.47 19.73 -11.07
C THR A 46 7.07 18.29 -11.18
N ILE A 47 8.03 17.41 -10.90
CA ILE A 47 7.82 15.98 -10.67
C ILE A 47 8.47 15.59 -9.33
N ARG A 48 7.72 14.93 -8.47
CA ARG A 48 8.22 14.34 -7.23
C ARG A 48 7.89 12.86 -7.19
N VAL A 49 8.90 12.01 -7.12
CA VAL A 49 8.74 10.55 -7.01
C VAL A 49 9.37 10.09 -5.71
N GLU A 50 8.65 9.31 -4.94
CA GLU A 50 9.13 8.61 -3.77
C GLU A 50 8.64 7.16 -3.83
N THR A 51 9.56 6.19 -3.77
CA THR A 51 9.19 4.77 -3.77
C THR A 51 10.14 3.95 -2.90
N TYR A 52 9.62 2.82 -2.39
CA TYR A 52 10.39 1.86 -1.62
C TYR A 52 11.26 0.98 -2.52
N ILE A 53 10.65 0.37 -3.54
CA ILE A 53 11.36 -0.41 -4.56
C ILE A 53 11.28 0.36 -5.89
N PHE A 54 12.45 0.53 -6.50
CA PHE A 54 12.63 0.99 -7.86
C PHE A 54 13.63 0.06 -8.54
N GLU A 55 13.18 -0.66 -9.54
CA GLU A 55 14.05 -1.56 -10.30
C GLU A 55 14.25 -1.04 -11.72
N ASP A 56 15.47 -1.10 -12.20
CA ASP A 56 15.87 -0.73 -13.56
C ASP A 56 15.62 -1.93 -14.49
N ASP A 57 14.36 -2.35 -14.51
CA ASP A 57 13.78 -3.37 -15.38
C ASP A 57 12.96 -2.71 -16.50
N GLU A 58 12.13 -3.49 -17.20
CA GLU A 58 11.33 -2.99 -18.33
C GLU A 58 10.34 -1.89 -17.94
N ILE A 59 9.85 -1.90 -16.70
CA ILE A 59 8.97 -0.85 -16.15
C ILE A 59 9.80 0.33 -15.68
N GLY A 60 10.82 0.09 -14.87
CA GLY A 60 11.69 1.16 -14.37
C GLY A 60 12.38 1.94 -15.47
N ALA A 61 12.78 1.28 -16.59
CA ALA A 61 13.35 1.95 -17.75
C ALA A 61 12.39 3.00 -18.34
N GLN A 62 11.08 2.69 -18.45
CA GLN A 62 10.09 3.66 -18.93
C GLN A 62 9.99 4.88 -18.00
N PHE A 63 10.02 4.66 -16.68
CA PHE A 63 10.02 5.76 -15.72
C PHE A 63 11.33 6.57 -15.77
N ILE A 64 12.49 5.92 -15.92
CA ILE A 64 13.78 6.60 -16.09
C ILE A 64 13.74 7.50 -17.32
N ASP A 65 13.30 6.99 -18.47
CA ASP A 65 13.19 7.75 -19.72
C ASP A 65 12.24 8.95 -19.59
N ALA A 66 11.09 8.76 -18.94
CA ALA A 66 10.13 9.84 -18.70
C ALA A 66 10.72 10.93 -17.78
N LEU A 67 11.41 10.55 -16.68
CA LEU A 67 12.03 11.49 -15.76
C LEU A 67 13.19 12.26 -16.41
N VAL A 68 14.03 11.57 -17.20
CA VAL A 68 15.15 12.17 -17.96
C VAL A 68 14.60 13.16 -18.99
N THR A 69 13.54 12.78 -19.74
CA THR A 69 12.91 13.64 -20.76
C THR A 69 12.33 14.89 -20.11
N ALA A 70 11.58 14.75 -19.02
CA ALA A 70 10.99 15.88 -18.31
C ALA A 70 12.06 16.83 -17.75
N ALA A 71 13.11 16.29 -17.11
CA ALA A 71 14.18 17.09 -16.54
C ALA A 71 14.96 17.88 -17.63
N ARG A 72 15.27 17.25 -18.78
CA ARG A 72 15.87 17.93 -19.93
C ARG A 72 15.02 19.03 -20.52
N SER A 73 13.69 18.93 -20.37
CA SER A 73 12.72 19.97 -20.78
C SER A 73 12.58 21.07 -19.73
N GLY A 74 13.38 21.07 -18.65
CA GLY A 74 13.37 22.09 -17.61
C GLY A 74 12.41 21.84 -16.44
N VAL A 75 11.77 20.66 -16.38
CA VAL A 75 10.89 20.29 -15.27
C VAL A 75 11.72 19.97 -14.02
N ALA A 76 11.43 20.62 -12.90
CA ALA A 76 12.10 20.36 -11.62
C ALA A 76 11.73 18.95 -11.12
N THR A 77 12.67 17.99 -11.26
CA THR A 77 12.42 16.57 -11.04
C THR A 77 13.21 16.03 -9.85
N VAL A 78 12.51 15.40 -8.90
CA VAL A 78 13.09 14.77 -7.71
C VAL A 78 12.69 13.30 -7.65
N LEU A 79 13.68 12.41 -7.53
CA LEU A 79 13.49 10.98 -7.32
C LEU A 79 14.07 10.59 -5.95
N ARG A 80 13.23 10.08 -5.05
CA ARG A 80 13.63 9.64 -3.71
C ARG A 80 13.40 8.14 -3.56
N LEU A 81 14.48 7.40 -3.33
CA LEU A 81 14.50 5.94 -3.21
C LEU A 81 14.81 5.52 -1.77
N ASP A 82 14.25 4.41 -1.30
CA ASP A 82 14.72 3.80 -0.06
C ASP A 82 16.01 3.01 -0.31
N ALA A 83 17.02 3.24 0.53
CA ALA A 83 18.35 2.68 0.32
C ALA A 83 18.44 1.15 0.47
N ALA A 84 17.49 0.51 1.14
CA ALA A 84 17.44 -0.95 1.25
C ALA A 84 16.45 -1.56 0.25
N GLY A 85 15.26 -0.96 0.11
CA GLY A 85 14.24 -1.47 -0.82
C GLY A 85 14.68 -1.39 -2.28
N SER A 86 15.43 -0.33 -2.64
CA SER A 86 15.99 -0.16 -4.00
C SER A 86 17.46 -0.54 -4.07
N TRP A 87 17.98 -1.38 -3.15
CA TRP A 87 19.36 -1.80 -3.13
C TRP A 87 19.72 -2.59 -4.39
N GLY A 88 20.63 -2.04 -5.21
CA GLY A 88 21.02 -2.64 -6.49
C GLY A 88 19.97 -2.50 -7.61
N GLY A 89 18.78 -1.96 -7.31
CA GLY A 89 17.70 -1.79 -8.28
C GLY A 89 18.01 -0.76 -9.36
N LEU A 90 18.69 0.34 -9.02
CA LEU A 90 19.08 1.37 -9.99
C LEU A 90 20.51 1.14 -10.50
N ARG A 91 20.69 0.86 -11.79
CA ARG A 91 22.00 0.64 -12.40
C ARG A 91 22.81 1.93 -12.43
N ARG A 92 24.15 1.82 -12.41
CA ARG A 92 25.05 2.99 -12.43
C ARG A 92 24.83 3.86 -13.67
N ALA A 93 24.60 3.24 -14.84
CA ALA A 93 24.35 3.97 -16.08
C ALA A 93 23.07 4.80 -16.01
N SER A 94 21.99 4.24 -15.47
CA SER A 94 20.71 4.92 -15.31
C SER A 94 20.78 6.01 -14.25
N ALA A 95 21.51 5.77 -13.16
CA ALA A 95 21.77 6.80 -12.15
C ALA A 95 22.56 8.00 -12.72
N ALA A 96 23.55 7.71 -13.57
CA ALA A 96 24.31 8.76 -14.28
C ALA A 96 23.41 9.53 -15.25
N ALA A 97 22.60 8.82 -16.07
CA ALA A 97 21.68 9.46 -17.02
C ALA A 97 20.66 10.38 -16.32
N LEU A 98 20.12 9.96 -15.17
CA LEU A 98 19.24 10.79 -14.35
C LEU A 98 19.97 12.04 -13.84
N ALA A 99 21.18 11.87 -13.29
CA ALA A 99 21.97 12.98 -12.77
C ALA A 99 22.37 13.97 -13.87
N ASP A 100 22.84 13.48 -15.03
CA ASP A 100 23.22 14.28 -16.20
C ASP A 100 22.03 15.06 -16.79
N ALA A 101 20.83 14.53 -16.66
CA ALA A 101 19.61 15.21 -17.04
C ALA A 101 19.15 16.28 -16.03
N GLY A 102 19.75 16.34 -14.84
CA GLY A 102 19.38 17.27 -13.78
C GLY A 102 18.31 16.74 -12.80
N VAL A 103 18.02 15.43 -12.80
CA VAL A 103 17.13 14.80 -11.81
C VAL A 103 17.82 14.78 -10.44
N ALA A 104 17.20 15.36 -9.43
CA ALA A 104 17.69 15.28 -8.05
C ALA A 104 17.40 13.91 -7.44
N VAL A 105 18.36 12.98 -7.51
CA VAL A 105 18.24 11.63 -6.93
C VAL A 105 18.68 11.66 -5.45
N GLY A 106 17.77 11.25 -4.56
CA GLY A 106 18.01 11.18 -3.13
C GLY A 106 17.74 9.80 -2.54
N TRP A 107 18.56 9.38 -1.57
CA TRP A 107 18.43 8.11 -0.87
C TRP A 107 17.92 8.31 0.54
N SER A 108 16.76 7.78 0.85
CA SER A 108 16.21 7.76 2.20
C SER A 108 16.75 6.57 2.99
N ARG A 109 16.96 6.77 4.29
CA ARG A 109 17.41 5.69 5.21
C ARG A 109 18.69 4.97 4.78
N ALA A 110 19.60 5.68 4.12
CA ALA A 110 20.94 5.17 3.80
C ALA A 110 21.73 4.77 5.06
N TRP A 111 22.64 3.81 4.90
CA TRP A 111 23.53 3.40 5.98
C TRP A 111 24.30 4.60 6.53
N ASN A 112 24.29 4.73 7.85
CA ASN A 112 25.07 5.76 8.53
C ASN A 112 25.79 5.12 9.73
N TRP A 113 27.10 5.00 9.64
CA TRP A 113 27.94 4.40 10.68
C TRP A 113 27.83 5.08 12.04
N ARG A 114 27.49 6.38 12.08
CA ARG A 114 27.25 7.13 13.33
C ARG A 114 25.90 6.81 13.99
N LYS A 115 24.97 6.22 13.23
CA LYS A 115 23.61 5.89 13.69
C LYS A 115 23.15 4.54 13.11
N PRO A 116 23.90 3.45 13.38
CA PRO A 116 23.64 2.14 12.76
C PRO A 116 22.25 1.62 13.08
N GLY A 117 21.76 1.87 14.29
CA GLY A 117 20.41 1.49 14.72
C GLY A 117 19.26 2.18 13.98
N ARG A 118 19.54 3.08 13.02
CA ARG A 118 18.49 3.68 12.16
C ARG A 118 18.33 2.98 10.81
N PHE A 119 19.20 2.04 10.50
CA PHE A 119 19.14 1.34 9.21
C PHE A 119 17.93 0.42 9.10
N HIS A 120 17.38 -0.11 10.19
CA HIS A 120 16.17 -0.93 10.19
C HIS A 120 14.89 -0.13 9.94
N LEU A 121 14.92 1.19 10.09
CA LEU A 121 13.81 2.07 9.73
C LEU A 121 13.77 2.22 8.21
N ARG A 122 12.61 2.02 7.56
CA ARG A 122 12.48 2.11 6.11
C ARG A 122 11.51 3.22 5.72
N ASN A 123 11.74 3.80 4.55
CA ASN A 123 10.76 4.65 3.91
C ASN A 123 9.93 3.80 2.95
N HIS A 124 8.79 3.31 3.43
CA HIS A 124 7.94 2.40 2.67
C HIS A 124 6.85 3.12 1.86
N ARG A 125 6.87 4.45 1.82
CA ARG A 125 5.92 5.25 1.05
C ARG A 125 6.14 5.11 -0.44
N LYS A 126 5.05 5.17 -1.20
CA LYS A 126 5.02 5.20 -2.65
C LYS A 126 4.14 6.38 -3.05
N LEU A 127 4.76 7.42 -3.59
CA LEU A 127 4.12 8.70 -3.88
C LEU A 127 4.72 9.30 -5.15
N LEU A 128 3.88 9.55 -6.15
CA LEU A 128 4.21 10.33 -7.32
C LEU A 128 3.35 11.59 -7.33
N ILE A 129 3.95 12.76 -7.57
CA ILE A 129 3.22 14.04 -7.71
C ILE A 129 3.70 14.72 -8.98
N VAL A 130 2.76 15.18 -9.81
CA VAL A 130 3.05 15.86 -11.08
C VAL A 130 2.37 17.22 -11.09
N ASN A 131 3.14 18.27 -11.44
CA ASN A 131 2.68 19.65 -11.62
C ASN A 131 1.93 20.27 -10.43
N ASP A 132 2.03 19.69 -9.23
CA ASP A 132 1.23 20.08 -8.06
C ASP A 132 -0.30 19.95 -8.29
N ARG A 133 -0.72 19.15 -9.27
CA ARG A 133 -2.12 18.98 -9.70
C ARG A 133 -2.64 17.55 -9.51
N VAL A 134 -1.75 16.58 -9.59
CA VAL A 134 -2.07 15.15 -9.51
C VAL A 134 -1.11 14.47 -8.54
N ALA A 135 -1.62 13.54 -7.74
CA ALA A 135 -0.80 12.68 -6.90
C ALA A 135 -1.26 11.22 -7.01
N TYR A 136 -0.32 10.29 -6.87
CA TYR A 136 -0.57 8.84 -6.82
C TYR A 136 -0.01 8.30 -5.52
N LEU A 137 -0.77 7.48 -4.82
CA LEU A 137 -0.30 6.79 -3.63
C LEU A 137 -0.95 5.40 -3.50
N GLY A 138 -0.22 4.44 -2.94
CA GLY A 138 -0.72 3.09 -2.70
C GLY A 138 0.38 2.05 -2.53
N GLY A 139 0.07 0.79 -2.79
CA GLY A 139 0.97 -0.32 -2.54
C GLY A 139 1.95 -0.64 -3.68
N PHE A 140 1.62 -0.31 -4.95
CA PHE A 140 2.47 -0.61 -6.10
C PHE A 140 3.84 0.09 -6.02
N ASN A 141 4.89 -0.66 -6.24
CA ASN A 141 6.25 -0.14 -6.48
C ASN A 141 6.47 0.14 -7.98
N ILE A 142 7.67 0.52 -8.37
CA ILE A 142 8.08 0.69 -9.77
C ILE A 142 8.97 -0.50 -10.13
N ASP A 143 8.34 -1.57 -10.56
CA ASP A 143 8.99 -2.83 -10.94
C ASP A 143 8.10 -3.67 -11.86
N ARG A 144 8.68 -4.69 -12.51
CA ARG A 144 8.00 -5.58 -13.45
C ARG A 144 6.96 -6.52 -12.83
N HIS A 145 7.04 -6.78 -11.52
CA HIS A 145 6.22 -7.81 -10.87
C HIS A 145 4.73 -7.53 -10.92
N SER A 146 4.33 -6.28 -11.07
CA SER A 146 2.92 -5.87 -11.17
C SER A 146 2.40 -5.74 -12.61
N SER A 147 3.25 -5.93 -13.63
CA SER A 147 2.87 -5.79 -15.03
C SER A 147 2.42 -7.13 -15.65
N ARG A 148 1.17 -7.19 -16.13
CA ARG A 148 0.66 -8.32 -16.89
C ARG A 148 1.37 -8.48 -18.22
N ARG A 149 1.73 -7.36 -18.86
CA ARG A 149 2.43 -7.35 -20.16
C ARG A 149 3.77 -8.05 -20.09
N ILE A 150 4.44 -8.03 -18.91
CA ILE A 150 5.78 -8.58 -18.72
C ILE A 150 5.75 -9.96 -18.07
N VAL A 151 5.05 -10.11 -16.93
CA VAL A 151 5.04 -11.36 -16.16
C VAL A 151 3.74 -12.16 -16.28
N GLY A 152 2.80 -11.71 -17.11
CA GLY A 152 1.55 -12.41 -17.38
C GLY A 152 0.64 -12.54 -16.15
N GLU A 153 0.07 -13.73 -15.97
CA GLU A 153 -0.87 -13.99 -14.86
C GLU A 153 -0.18 -14.12 -13.50
N ALA A 154 1.15 -14.21 -13.46
CA ALA A 154 1.91 -14.23 -12.20
C ALA A 154 2.10 -12.84 -11.57
N ARG A 155 1.62 -11.79 -12.22
CA ARG A 155 1.73 -10.40 -11.72
C ARG A 155 1.13 -10.26 -10.33
N TRP A 156 1.66 -9.33 -9.57
CA TRP A 156 1.14 -9.03 -8.22
C TRP A 156 -0.20 -8.29 -8.29
N ARG A 157 -1.04 -8.56 -7.30
CA ARG A 157 -2.31 -7.84 -7.05
C ARG A 157 -2.07 -6.80 -5.96
N ASP A 158 -2.14 -5.53 -6.31
CA ASP A 158 -2.02 -4.43 -5.33
C ASP A 158 -3.12 -3.37 -5.55
N THR A 159 -3.09 -2.29 -4.80
CA THR A 159 -4.07 -1.20 -4.86
C THR A 159 -3.35 0.15 -4.79
N HIS A 160 -3.75 1.07 -5.68
CA HIS A 160 -3.23 2.44 -5.74
C HIS A 160 -4.35 3.44 -6.04
N VAL A 161 -4.16 4.69 -5.66
CA VAL A 161 -5.14 5.75 -5.90
C VAL A 161 -4.46 6.92 -6.59
N ARG A 162 -5.06 7.41 -7.68
CA ARG A 162 -4.78 8.71 -8.28
C ARG A 162 -5.67 9.75 -7.61
N ILE A 163 -5.10 10.87 -7.23
CA ILE A 163 -5.73 11.95 -6.47
C ILE A 163 -5.60 13.24 -7.26
N THR A 164 -6.70 13.98 -7.37
CA THR A 164 -6.71 15.35 -7.92
C THR A 164 -7.37 16.31 -6.94
N GLY A 165 -7.26 17.63 -7.18
CA GLY A 165 -7.88 18.64 -6.34
C GLY A 165 -7.06 19.02 -5.10
N THR A 166 -7.73 19.48 -4.06
CA THR A 166 -7.08 20.14 -2.91
C THR A 166 -6.18 19.24 -2.10
N LEU A 167 -6.43 17.92 -2.10
CA LEU A 167 -5.66 16.92 -1.34
C LEU A 167 -4.23 16.75 -1.87
N VAL A 168 -3.96 17.13 -3.12
CA VAL A 168 -2.60 17.12 -3.69
C VAL A 168 -1.65 18.04 -2.91
N ARG A 169 -2.14 19.16 -2.35
CA ARG A 169 -1.33 20.04 -1.48
C ARG A 169 -0.86 19.33 -0.23
N ASP A 170 -1.67 18.45 0.32
CA ASP A 170 -1.28 17.63 1.47
C ASP A 170 -0.22 16.59 1.09
N ALA A 171 -0.34 15.98 -0.09
CA ALA A 171 0.67 15.07 -0.64
C ALA A 171 2.03 15.77 -0.82
N ILE A 172 2.04 16.99 -1.37
CA ILE A 172 3.24 17.85 -1.49
C ILE A 172 3.84 18.10 -0.10
N ALA A 173 3.01 18.53 0.85
CA ALA A 173 3.47 18.80 2.21
C ALA A 173 4.07 17.55 2.88
N VAL A 174 3.54 16.36 2.62
CA VAL A 174 4.10 15.09 3.10
C VAL A 174 5.44 14.80 2.43
N PHE A 175 5.56 15.00 1.12
CA PHE A 175 6.80 14.78 0.39
C PHE A 175 7.91 15.75 0.81
N ASP A 176 7.66 17.06 0.78
CA ASP A 176 8.67 18.10 1.01
C ASP A 176 9.18 18.08 2.45
N ARG A 177 8.31 17.82 3.42
CA ARG A 177 8.69 17.74 4.84
C ARG A 177 9.40 16.46 5.24
N TYR A 178 9.60 15.53 4.32
CA TYR A 178 10.43 14.36 4.61
C TYR A 178 11.87 14.75 5.02
N LEU A 179 12.43 15.76 4.41
CA LEU A 179 13.80 16.22 4.66
C LEU A 179 13.91 17.17 5.85
N THR A 180 12.82 17.90 6.20
CA THR A 180 12.81 18.85 7.29
C THR A 180 12.34 18.17 8.58
N SER A 181 13.22 18.13 9.58
CA SER A 181 13.03 17.43 10.83
C SER A 181 11.74 17.77 11.58
N GLY A 182 10.91 16.78 11.83
CA GLY A 182 10.16 16.62 13.07
C GLY A 182 8.92 17.47 13.32
N ARG A 183 8.59 18.45 12.51
CA ARG A 183 7.35 19.22 12.70
C ARG A 183 6.16 18.49 12.09
N TRP A 184 5.17 18.24 12.93
CA TRP A 184 3.89 17.68 12.57
C TRP A 184 3.19 18.51 11.47
N VAL A 185 2.68 17.84 10.44
CA VAL A 185 1.75 18.42 9.46
C VAL A 185 0.35 18.13 9.95
N GLN A 186 -0.41 19.15 10.28
CA GLN A 186 -1.84 19.00 10.43
C GLN A 186 -2.43 18.97 9.03
N LEU A 187 -2.67 17.75 8.54
CA LEU A 187 -3.36 17.55 7.27
C LEU A 187 -4.84 17.82 7.49
N ARG A 188 -5.47 18.49 6.55
CA ARG A 188 -6.87 18.87 6.65
C ARG A 188 -7.72 17.80 5.99
N SER A 189 -8.78 17.40 6.65
CA SER A 189 -9.81 16.62 5.98
C SER A 189 -10.50 17.51 4.94
N THR A 190 -10.57 17.01 3.72
CA THR A 190 -11.34 17.64 2.65
C THR A 190 -12.53 16.73 2.39
N GLN A 191 -13.69 17.10 2.90
CA GLN A 191 -14.95 16.37 2.73
C GLN A 191 -14.83 14.88 3.11
N GLY A 192 -14.25 14.60 4.27
CA GLY A 192 -14.07 13.23 4.78
C GLY A 192 -12.90 12.47 4.16
N VAL A 193 -12.11 13.07 3.25
CA VAL A 193 -10.90 12.44 2.69
C VAL A 193 -9.65 13.15 3.18
N TYR A 194 -8.67 12.39 3.65
CA TYR A 194 -7.41 12.95 4.14
C TYR A 194 -6.24 11.96 4.05
N LEU A 195 -5.03 12.49 4.05
CA LEU A 195 -3.81 11.70 4.08
C LEU A 195 -3.31 11.54 5.53
N LEU A 196 -2.88 10.35 5.89
CA LEU A 196 -2.34 10.06 7.22
C LEU A 196 -0.94 9.43 7.11
N PRO A 197 0.13 10.24 7.25
CA PRO A 197 1.50 9.74 7.35
C PRO A 197 1.81 9.24 8.76
N ASN A 198 2.67 8.23 8.90
CA ASN A 198 3.09 7.72 10.21
C ASN A 198 4.59 7.87 10.53
N ARG A 199 5.24 8.91 10.08
CA ARG A 199 6.69 9.09 10.20
C ARG A 199 7.19 9.41 11.61
N THR A 200 6.48 10.22 12.38
CA THR A 200 6.88 10.61 13.74
C THR A 200 6.24 9.72 14.78
N ALA A 201 6.82 9.63 15.99
CA ALA A 201 6.22 8.87 17.08
C ALA A 201 4.74 9.22 17.32
N ARG A 202 4.39 10.51 17.20
CA ARG A 202 3.00 10.98 17.32
C ARG A 202 2.11 10.53 16.15
N CYS A 203 2.64 10.49 14.91
CA CYS A 203 1.89 10.05 13.73
C CYS A 203 1.73 8.52 13.68
N ARG A 204 2.74 7.76 14.11
CA ARG A 204 2.69 6.28 14.13
C ARG A 204 1.53 5.77 14.96
N HIS A 205 1.38 6.31 16.16
CA HIS A 205 0.23 5.96 17.01
C HIS A 205 -1.11 6.34 16.37
N ARG A 206 -1.17 7.38 15.55
CA ARG A 206 -2.45 7.82 14.95
C ARG A 206 -2.99 6.85 13.92
N LEU A 207 -2.14 6.27 13.04
CA LEU A 207 -2.61 5.29 12.07
C LEU A 207 -3.17 4.06 12.79
N LEU A 208 -2.43 3.51 13.76
CA LEU A 208 -2.90 2.41 14.59
C LEU A 208 -4.15 2.77 15.40
N CYS A 209 -4.20 4.00 15.96
CA CYS A 209 -5.37 4.49 16.69
C CYS A 209 -6.59 4.59 15.78
N ALA A 210 -6.44 5.11 14.54
CA ALA A 210 -7.53 5.20 13.58
C ALA A 210 -8.13 3.82 13.26
N PHE A 211 -7.29 2.82 12.98
CA PHE A 211 -7.75 1.44 12.80
C PHE A 211 -8.48 0.92 14.05
N ASN A 212 -7.85 1.04 15.22
CA ASN A 212 -8.40 0.49 16.46
C ASN A 212 -9.70 1.18 16.88
N GLU A 213 -9.86 2.47 16.63
CA GLU A 213 -11.10 3.22 16.85
C GLU A 213 -12.21 2.69 15.94
N LYS A 214 -11.95 2.60 14.64
CA LYS A 214 -12.93 2.10 13.67
C LYS A 214 -13.32 0.64 13.94
N PHE A 215 -12.36 -0.23 14.28
CA PHE A 215 -12.66 -1.63 14.66
C PHE A 215 -13.53 -1.74 15.92
N SER A 216 -13.34 -0.84 16.88
CA SER A 216 -14.13 -0.83 18.10
C SER A 216 -15.56 -0.34 17.88
N SER A 217 -15.74 0.62 16.98
CA SER A 217 -17.03 1.25 16.67
C SER A 217 -17.82 0.54 15.57
N ALA A 218 -17.20 -0.40 14.84
CA ALA A 218 -17.83 -1.14 13.75
C ALA A 218 -19.12 -1.84 14.19
N ARG A 219 -20.16 -1.76 13.31
CA ARG A 219 -21.50 -2.30 13.55
C ARG A 219 -21.89 -3.36 12.55
N GLU A 220 -21.42 -3.28 11.30
CA GLU A 220 -21.85 -4.14 10.20
C GLU A 220 -20.72 -5.01 9.70
N ARG A 221 -19.57 -4.41 9.31
CA ARG A 221 -18.46 -5.14 8.72
C ARG A 221 -17.09 -4.50 9.01
N ILE A 222 -16.06 -5.35 9.04
CA ILE A 222 -14.64 -4.99 8.97
C ILE A 222 -14.02 -5.90 7.92
N TRP A 223 -13.60 -5.34 6.80
CA TRP A 223 -12.92 -6.07 5.73
C TRP A 223 -11.50 -5.54 5.58
N LEU A 224 -10.53 -6.38 5.82
CA LEU A 224 -9.12 -6.02 5.84
C LEU A 224 -8.34 -6.84 4.83
N THR A 225 -7.62 -6.17 3.92
CA THR A 225 -6.67 -6.79 3.00
C THR A 225 -5.26 -6.37 3.37
N THR A 226 -4.36 -7.33 3.57
CA THR A 226 -2.96 -7.05 3.87
C THR A 226 -2.06 -8.21 3.47
N PRO A 227 -0.88 -7.96 2.85
CA PRO A 227 0.07 -9.03 2.54
C PRO A 227 0.70 -9.64 3.79
N TYR A 228 0.88 -8.84 4.84
CA TYR A 228 1.44 -9.27 6.12
C TYR A 228 0.46 -8.92 7.23
N PHE A 229 -0.12 -9.97 7.83
CA PHE A 229 -1.03 -9.84 8.95
C PHE A 229 -0.33 -10.25 10.25
N VAL A 230 0.34 -9.31 10.89
CA VAL A 230 1.06 -9.53 12.15
C VAL A 230 0.61 -8.49 13.19
N PRO A 231 -0.67 -8.54 13.59
CA PRO A 231 -1.27 -7.54 14.46
C PRO A 231 -0.72 -7.63 15.88
N ASP A 232 -0.69 -6.48 16.56
CA ASP A 232 -0.51 -6.45 18.01
C ASP A 232 -1.71 -7.06 18.75
N TRP A 233 -1.51 -7.34 20.03
CA TRP A 233 -2.54 -7.95 20.88
C TRP A 233 -3.82 -7.11 20.97
N HIS A 234 -3.71 -5.79 21.01
CA HIS A 234 -4.88 -4.90 21.12
C HIS A 234 -5.72 -4.92 19.85
N SER A 235 -5.08 -4.85 18.69
CA SER A 235 -5.76 -4.93 17.38
C SER A 235 -6.44 -6.28 17.19
N GLN A 236 -5.77 -7.40 17.54
CA GLN A 236 -6.39 -8.73 17.54
C GLN A 236 -7.64 -8.79 18.41
N ASN A 237 -7.53 -8.28 19.65
CA ASN A 237 -8.67 -8.24 20.58
C ASN A 237 -9.86 -7.48 20.02
N ARG A 238 -9.63 -6.35 19.34
CA ARG A 238 -10.71 -5.54 18.76
C ARG A 238 -11.40 -6.25 17.61
N LEU A 239 -10.64 -6.89 16.71
CA LEU A 239 -11.20 -7.69 15.61
C LEU A 239 -12.01 -8.87 16.16
N CYS A 240 -11.46 -9.62 17.11
CA CYS A 240 -12.17 -10.73 17.77
C CYS A 240 -13.43 -10.24 18.52
N ALA A 241 -13.38 -9.11 19.19
CA ALA A 241 -14.51 -8.54 19.90
C ALA A 241 -15.60 -8.06 18.92
N ALA A 242 -15.23 -7.49 17.79
CA ALA A 242 -16.16 -7.10 16.73
C ALA A 242 -16.90 -8.34 16.17
N ALA A 243 -16.16 -9.40 15.81
CA ALA A 243 -16.76 -10.65 15.34
C ALA A 243 -17.73 -11.25 16.35
N ARG A 244 -17.38 -11.28 17.64
CA ARG A 244 -18.27 -11.77 18.71
C ARG A 244 -19.53 -10.89 18.90
N ARG A 245 -19.50 -9.63 18.49
CA ARG A 245 -20.69 -8.76 18.47
C ARG A 245 -21.58 -9.00 17.25
N GLY A 246 -21.19 -9.89 16.32
CA GLY A 246 -21.92 -10.19 15.09
C GLY A 246 -21.50 -9.33 13.89
N VAL A 247 -20.43 -8.54 14.00
CA VAL A 247 -19.86 -7.79 12.87
C VAL A 247 -19.23 -8.78 11.88
N ASP A 248 -19.47 -8.62 10.57
CA ASP A 248 -18.85 -9.42 9.51
C ASP A 248 -17.37 -9.03 9.37
N VAL A 249 -16.50 -9.74 10.09
CA VAL A 249 -15.04 -9.51 10.06
C VAL A 249 -14.39 -10.47 9.09
N ARG A 250 -13.86 -9.93 7.97
CA ARG A 250 -13.15 -10.69 6.95
C ARG A 250 -11.71 -10.21 6.82
N LEU A 251 -10.80 -11.17 6.83
CA LEU A 251 -9.38 -10.96 6.61
C LEU A 251 -8.99 -11.61 5.29
N LEU A 252 -8.48 -10.82 4.36
CA LEU A 252 -7.96 -11.26 3.07
C LEU A 252 -6.43 -11.15 3.07
N VAL A 253 -5.75 -12.29 2.91
CA VAL A 253 -4.29 -12.40 2.94
C VAL A 253 -3.80 -13.23 1.75
N PRO A 254 -2.51 -13.18 1.38
CA PRO A 254 -1.99 -14.01 0.30
C PRO A 254 -1.97 -15.50 0.69
N GLY A 255 -2.46 -16.35 -0.21
CA GLY A 255 -2.28 -17.81 -0.11
C GLY A 255 -0.83 -18.21 -0.36
N LYS A 256 -0.14 -17.47 -1.26
CA LYS A 256 1.31 -17.55 -1.49
C LYS A 256 1.95 -16.21 -1.11
N ASN A 257 2.87 -16.24 -0.16
CA ASN A 257 3.58 -15.05 0.29
C ASN A 257 5.00 -15.02 -0.29
N ASP A 258 5.50 -13.84 -0.62
CA ASP A 258 6.88 -13.57 -1.02
C ASP A 258 7.88 -13.80 0.12
N VAL A 259 7.43 -13.67 1.38
CA VAL A 259 8.22 -13.84 2.60
C VAL A 259 7.63 -14.94 3.48
N ALA A 260 8.20 -16.15 3.43
CA ALA A 260 7.68 -17.33 4.15
C ALA A 260 7.50 -17.10 5.67
N ILE A 261 8.46 -16.43 6.31
CA ILE A 261 8.39 -16.15 7.76
C ILE A 261 7.23 -15.22 8.12
N ALA A 262 6.85 -14.30 7.23
CA ALA A 262 5.69 -13.42 7.40
C ALA A 262 4.38 -14.23 7.30
N GLN A 263 4.32 -15.22 6.42
CA GLN A 263 3.18 -16.15 6.35
C GLN A 263 3.04 -16.94 7.64
N TRP A 264 4.13 -17.45 8.19
CA TRP A 264 4.10 -18.18 9.46
C TRP A 264 3.63 -17.29 10.62
N ALA A 265 4.11 -16.05 10.66
CA ALA A 265 3.68 -15.08 11.68
C ALA A 265 2.19 -14.71 11.54
N SER A 266 1.69 -14.55 10.31
CA SER A 266 0.26 -14.34 10.03
C SER A 266 -0.57 -15.51 10.55
N ARG A 267 -0.17 -16.74 10.23
CA ARG A 267 -0.89 -17.97 10.60
C ARG A 267 -0.94 -18.20 12.09
N ALA A 268 0.03 -17.71 12.86
CA ALA A 268 0.01 -17.79 14.32
C ALA A 268 -1.22 -17.11 14.96
N ALA A 269 -1.81 -16.11 14.30
CA ALA A 269 -3.01 -15.43 14.79
C ALA A 269 -4.32 -16.17 14.42
N TYR A 270 -4.32 -17.08 13.44
CA TYR A 270 -5.54 -17.66 12.85
C TYR A 270 -6.39 -18.42 13.84
N SER A 271 -5.79 -19.29 14.67
CA SER A 271 -6.54 -20.11 15.64
C SER A 271 -7.47 -19.27 16.50
N ARG A 272 -6.96 -18.15 17.00
CA ARG A 272 -7.72 -17.22 17.86
C ARG A 272 -8.77 -16.44 17.09
N MET A 273 -8.43 -15.99 15.89
CA MET A 273 -9.32 -15.23 15.03
C MET A 273 -10.52 -16.08 14.59
N LEU A 274 -10.27 -17.29 14.08
CA LEU A 274 -11.29 -18.26 13.68
C LEU A 274 -12.22 -18.64 14.84
N ALA A 275 -11.64 -18.94 16.02
CA ALA A 275 -12.42 -19.24 17.22
C ALA A 275 -13.31 -18.08 17.70
N SER A 276 -13.05 -16.86 17.23
CA SER A 276 -13.84 -15.67 17.55
C SER A 276 -14.88 -15.31 16.48
N GLY A 277 -14.96 -16.10 15.39
CA GLY A 277 -15.89 -15.86 14.28
C GLY A 277 -15.34 -14.95 13.17
N VAL A 278 -14.05 -14.61 13.18
CA VAL A 278 -13.41 -13.91 12.06
C VAL A 278 -13.23 -14.88 10.90
N ARG A 279 -13.65 -14.46 9.70
CA ARG A 279 -13.48 -15.21 8.47
C ARG A 279 -12.14 -14.86 7.82
N ILE A 280 -11.38 -15.86 7.40
CA ILE A 280 -10.05 -15.68 6.82
C ILE A 280 -10.04 -16.26 5.41
N PHE A 281 -9.59 -15.46 4.46
CA PHE A 281 -9.53 -15.80 3.04
C PHE A 281 -8.08 -15.74 2.55
N GLU A 282 -7.58 -16.84 2.01
CA GLU A 282 -6.26 -16.92 1.38
C GLU A 282 -6.41 -16.77 -0.13
N TYR A 283 -5.98 -15.63 -0.67
CA TYR A 283 -6.04 -15.30 -2.11
C TYR A 283 -5.13 -16.22 -2.92
N GLN A 284 -5.70 -16.89 -3.93
CA GLN A 284 -5.00 -17.97 -4.63
C GLN A 284 -4.36 -17.57 -5.96
N PRO A 285 -4.93 -16.68 -6.79
CA PRO A 285 -4.48 -16.55 -8.18
C PRO A 285 -3.03 -16.10 -8.32
N ARG A 286 -2.57 -15.18 -7.45
CA ARG A 286 -1.26 -14.51 -7.56
C ARG A 286 -0.85 -13.90 -6.21
N VAL A 287 0.34 -13.33 -6.11
CA VAL A 287 0.77 -12.65 -4.89
C VAL A 287 -0.14 -11.45 -4.62
N LEU A 288 -0.80 -11.44 -3.47
CA LEU A 288 -1.61 -10.34 -2.99
C LEU A 288 -0.73 -9.40 -2.17
N HIS A 289 -0.60 -8.15 -2.61
CA HIS A 289 0.21 -7.15 -1.94
C HIS A 289 -0.58 -5.88 -1.56
N ALA A 290 -1.91 -5.86 -1.72
CA ALA A 290 -2.78 -4.75 -1.39
C ALA A 290 -2.85 -4.48 0.13
N LYS A 291 -2.98 -3.21 0.50
CA LYS A 291 -3.11 -2.73 1.88
C LYS A 291 -4.33 -1.82 1.96
N THR A 292 -5.48 -2.44 2.25
CA THR A 292 -6.77 -1.75 2.30
C THR A 292 -7.57 -2.20 3.50
N ALA A 293 -8.43 -1.32 4.00
CA ALA A 293 -9.44 -1.71 4.96
C ALA A 293 -10.74 -0.94 4.68
N LEU A 294 -11.84 -1.60 4.99
CA LEU A 294 -13.21 -1.08 4.96
C LEU A 294 -13.85 -1.34 6.31
N VAL A 295 -14.48 -0.32 6.89
CA VAL A 295 -15.27 -0.47 8.11
C VAL A 295 -16.65 0.13 7.87
N ASP A 296 -17.65 -0.69 8.03
CA ASP A 296 -19.02 -0.42 7.66
C ASP A 296 -19.08 0.08 6.19
N HIS A 297 -20.01 0.98 5.85
CA HIS A 297 -20.03 1.63 4.53
C HIS A 297 -19.31 2.99 4.57
N SER A 298 -19.02 3.48 5.75
CA SER A 298 -18.66 4.87 6.01
C SER A 298 -17.15 5.13 6.07
N TRP A 299 -16.29 4.10 6.10
CA TRP A 299 -14.84 4.32 6.22
C TRP A 299 -14.03 3.33 5.40
N ALA A 300 -13.04 3.87 4.70
CA ALA A 300 -12.07 3.08 3.95
C ALA A 300 -10.65 3.65 4.07
N THR A 301 -9.66 2.80 3.85
CA THR A 301 -8.27 3.24 3.68
C THR A 301 -7.56 2.44 2.61
N VAL A 302 -6.73 3.14 1.84
CA VAL A 302 -5.76 2.59 0.89
C VAL A 302 -4.41 3.23 1.14
N GLY A 303 -3.33 2.45 1.14
CA GLY A 303 -2.02 3.04 1.36
C GLY A 303 -0.86 2.07 1.30
N THR A 304 0.20 2.42 1.99
CA THR A 304 1.45 1.66 1.99
C THR A 304 1.59 0.78 3.23
N ALA A 305 0.84 1.05 4.31
CA ALA A 305 0.98 0.38 5.59
C ALA A 305 0.38 -1.03 5.57
N ASN A 306 1.20 -2.04 5.78
CA ASN A 306 0.75 -3.39 6.13
C ASN A 306 0.12 -3.40 7.52
N PHE A 307 -0.64 -4.45 7.83
CA PHE A 307 -1.19 -4.62 9.18
C PHE A 307 -0.19 -5.41 10.06
N ASP A 308 0.98 -4.81 10.28
CA ASP A 308 2.11 -5.39 11.01
C ASP A 308 2.82 -4.40 11.94
N TYR A 309 3.69 -4.93 12.79
CA TYR A 309 4.45 -4.11 13.73
C TYR A 309 5.38 -3.11 13.05
N ARG A 310 6.01 -3.48 11.93
CA ARG A 310 6.96 -2.59 11.23
C ARG A 310 6.25 -1.37 10.66
N SER A 311 5.12 -1.57 10.00
CA SER A 311 4.33 -0.49 9.41
C SER A 311 3.81 0.48 10.47
N PHE A 312 3.38 -0.02 11.63
CA PHE A 312 2.85 0.84 12.69
C PHE A 312 3.93 1.47 13.60
N SER A 313 5.14 0.87 13.67
CA SER A 313 6.14 1.29 14.66
C SER A 313 7.47 1.75 14.09
N LEU A 314 7.89 1.27 12.92
CA LEU A 314 9.23 1.46 12.40
C LEU A 314 9.27 2.19 11.06
N ASN A 315 8.44 1.78 10.10
CA ASN A 315 8.49 2.32 8.75
C ASN A 315 7.85 3.71 8.67
N ASP A 316 8.29 4.50 7.68
CA ASP A 316 7.55 5.68 7.23
C ASP A 316 6.50 5.21 6.22
N GLU A 317 5.23 5.39 6.52
CA GLU A 317 4.09 4.96 5.70
C GLU A 317 3.20 6.15 5.34
N LEU A 318 2.31 5.95 4.37
CA LEU A 318 1.32 6.93 3.97
C LEU A 318 0.02 6.23 3.56
N ASN A 319 -1.07 6.57 4.21
CA ASN A 319 -2.40 6.08 3.86
C ASN A 319 -3.33 7.25 3.49
N LEU A 320 -4.18 7.00 2.49
CA LEU A 320 -5.40 7.77 2.26
C LEU A 320 -6.50 7.15 3.12
N LEU A 321 -7.24 7.98 3.83
CA LEU A 321 -8.44 7.61 4.56
C LEU A 321 -9.62 8.35 3.92
N ALA A 322 -10.71 7.62 3.69
CA ALA A 322 -11.93 8.13 3.06
C ALA A 322 -13.15 7.81 3.92
N GLU A 323 -13.95 8.84 4.20
CA GLU A 323 -15.20 8.73 4.96
C GLU A 323 -16.38 9.09 4.04
N ASP A 324 -17.42 8.25 4.07
CA ASP A 324 -18.72 8.47 3.38
C ASP A 324 -18.60 8.90 1.91
N CYS A 325 -17.81 8.19 1.09
CA CYS A 325 -17.67 8.52 -0.32
C CYS A 325 -17.89 7.32 -1.24
N ALA A 326 -18.19 7.59 -2.52
CA ALA A 326 -18.38 6.58 -3.57
C ALA A 326 -17.17 5.65 -3.72
N PHE A 327 -15.98 6.14 -3.42
CA PHE A 327 -14.73 5.37 -3.41
C PHE A 327 -14.80 4.14 -2.49
N ASN A 328 -15.52 4.24 -1.35
CA ASN A 328 -15.67 3.12 -0.41
C ASN A 328 -16.47 1.97 -1.03
N ALA A 329 -17.48 2.29 -1.84
CA ALA A 329 -18.28 1.29 -2.56
C ALA A 329 -17.45 0.58 -3.65
N GLU A 330 -16.65 1.34 -4.40
CA GLU A 330 -15.74 0.80 -5.43
C GLU A 330 -14.70 -0.16 -4.82
N LEU A 331 -14.10 0.24 -3.69
CA LEU A 331 -13.16 -0.61 -2.96
C LEU A 331 -13.83 -1.87 -2.38
N ALA A 332 -15.11 -1.78 -1.98
CA ALA A 332 -15.87 -2.92 -1.50
C ALA A 332 -16.15 -3.93 -2.61
N VAL A 333 -16.51 -3.48 -3.80
CA VAL A 333 -16.67 -4.34 -4.98
C VAL A 333 -15.36 -5.09 -5.29
N GLN A 334 -14.23 -4.39 -5.24
CA GLN A 334 -12.93 -5.02 -5.47
C GLN A 334 -12.59 -6.06 -4.39
N PHE A 335 -12.89 -5.78 -3.13
CA PHE A 335 -12.68 -6.74 -2.04
C PHE A 335 -13.48 -8.03 -2.26
N GLU A 336 -14.76 -7.94 -2.66
CA GLU A 336 -15.59 -9.11 -2.93
C GLU A 336 -15.09 -9.92 -4.14
N LEU A 337 -14.57 -9.27 -5.19
CA LEU A 337 -13.94 -9.96 -6.33
C LEU A 337 -12.68 -10.75 -5.89
N ASP A 338 -11.86 -10.15 -5.03
CA ASP A 338 -10.68 -10.81 -4.48
C ASP A 338 -11.06 -11.98 -3.57
N VAL A 339 -12.11 -11.83 -2.73
CA VAL A 339 -12.64 -12.91 -1.88
C VAL A 339 -13.19 -14.05 -2.72
N ALA A 340 -13.93 -13.76 -3.79
CA ALA A 340 -14.46 -14.79 -4.71
C ALA A 340 -13.37 -15.65 -5.36
N SER A 341 -12.13 -15.12 -5.45
CA SER A 341 -10.95 -15.82 -5.97
C SER A 341 -10.08 -16.44 -4.87
N SER A 342 -10.57 -16.48 -3.63
CA SER A 342 -9.83 -16.92 -2.46
C SER A 342 -10.32 -18.25 -1.92
N HIS A 343 -9.46 -18.91 -1.16
CA HIS A 343 -9.83 -20.08 -0.36
C HIS A 343 -10.17 -19.62 1.07
N GLU A 344 -11.37 -19.95 1.54
CA GLU A 344 -11.74 -19.66 2.93
C GLU A 344 -11.12 -20.69 3.88
N VAL A 345 -10.36 -20.23 4.85
CA VAL A 345 -9.79 -21.04 5.91
C VAL A 345 -10.85 -21.24 6.98
N THR A 346 -11.43 -22.44 7.05
CA THR A 346 -12.41 -22.78 8.08
C THR A 346 -11.75 -23.29 9.34
N GLN A 347 -12.44 -23.26 10.47
CA GLN A 347 -11.91 -23.82 11.73
C GLN A 347 -11.61 -25.32 11.58
N GLU A 348 -12.42 -26.05 10.82
CA GLU A 348 -12.22 -27.47 10.55
C GLU A 348 -10.96 -27.72 9.72
N SER A 349 -10.80 -27.05 8.58
CA SER A 349 -9.60 -27.15 7.75
C SER A 349 -8.33 -26.75 8.52
N TRP A 350 -8.45 -25.74 9.38
CA TRP A 350 -7.36 -25.26 10.22
C TRP A 350 -6.92 -26.29 11.27
N GLN A 351 -7.83 -27.02 11.89
CA GLN A 351 -7.52 -28.09 12.84
C GLN A 351 -6.84 -29.30 12.17
N ARG A 352 -7.11 -29.56 10.90
CA ARG A 352 -6.52 -30.66 10.12
C ARG A 352 -5.15 -30.31 9.49
N ARG A 353 -4.59 -29.13 9.76
CA ARG A 353 -3.28 -28.73 9.20
C ARG A 353 -2.16 -29.65 9.69
N HIS A 354 -1.07 -29.74 8.94
CA HIS A 354 0.07 -30.59 9.25
C HIS A 354 0.57 -30.39 10.69
N TRP A 355 0.94 -31.47 11.37
CA TRP A 355 1.38 -31.47 12.76
C TRP A 355 2.58 -30.54 13.05
N HIS A 356 3.44 -30.30 12.07
CA HIS A 356 4.60 -29.41 12.20
C HIS A 356 4.26 -27.92 12.01
N ALA A 357 3.08 -27.58 11.50
CA ALA A 357 2.69 -26.19 11.27
C ALA A 357 2.77 -25.30 12.53
N PRO A 358 2.36 -25.75 13.73
CA PRO A 358 2.50 -24.96 14.96
C PRO A 358 3.94 -24.54 15.29
N PHE A 359 4.94 -25.34 14.91
CA PHE A 359 6.35 -24.98 15.13
C PHE A 359 6.78 -23.83 14.22
N ALA A 360 6.39 -23.86 12.93
CA ALA A 360 6.65 -22.77 12.01
C ALA A 360 5.93 -21.48 12.45
N GLU A 361 4.67 -21.61 12.88
CA GLU A 361 3.88 -20.50 13.44
C GLU A 361 4.55 -19.88 14.68
N ALA A 362 5.10 -20.71 15.59
CA ALA A 362 5.82 -20.25 16.78
C ALA A 362 7.11 -19.49 16.40
N ILE A 363 7.86 -19.98 15.41
CA ILE A 363 9.04 -19.29 14.87
C ILE A 363 8.64 -17.94 14.26
N GLY A 364 7.59 -17.92 13.42
CA GLY A 364 7.06 -16.69 12.83
C GLY A 364 6.60 -15.70 13.90
N TRP A 365 5.90 -16.17 14.92
CA TRP A 365 5.47 -15.33 16.04
C TRP A 365 6.64 -14.76 16.85
N TRP A 366 7.68 -15.51 17.07
CA TRP A 366 8.90 -15.02 17.73
C TRP A 366 9.59 -13.95 16.89
N ALA A 367 9.66 -14.15 15.58
CA ALA A 367 10.27 -13.22 14.64
C ALA A 367 9.40 -11.98 14.30
N ARG A 368 8.17 -11.89 14.79
CA ARG A 368 7.18 -10.86 14.40
C ARG A 368 7.63 -9.40 14.55
N HIS A 369 8.58 -9.14 15.44
CA HIS A 369 9.11 -7.78 15.66
C HIS A 369 10.16 -7.38 14.62
N TRP A 370 10.61 -8.34 13.80
CA TRP A 370 11.58 -8.13 12.74
C TRP A 370 10.90 -8.03 11.35
N LEU A 371 9.63 -8.42 11.29
CA LEU A 371 8.79 -8.44 10.09
C LEU A 371 8.09 -7.11 9.84
#